data_ae5c54b313b363b32e5b7b958ee73d5b
#
_entry.id   ae5c54b313b363b32e5b7b958ee73d5b
#
_cell.length_a   1.000
_cell.length_b   1.000
_cell.length_c   1.000
_cell.angle_alpha   90.00
_cell.angle_beta   90.00
_cell.angle_gamma   90.00
#
_symmetry.space_group_name_H-M   'P 1'
#
loop_
_entity.id
_entity.type
_entity.pdbx_description
1 polymer ?
#
loop_
_entity_poly.entity_id
_entity_poly.type
_entity_poly.pdbx_seq_one_letter_code
_entity_poly.pdbx_strand_id
1 'polypeptide(L)'
;MKFDVVPMISINEIVFGMKREEIRAILGNATEFYKFEDDEVATDDFGFCHVFYDTKDRCEAIEIFNESEVYINDKLIFPTDFNVALDAVEDFEQDDDGLISYANSIGIYAPDEEMESILIGKKGYYDDEN
;
A
#
# COMPACT_ATOMS: atom_id res chain seq x y z
N MET A 1 12.07 -1.99 -7.54
CA MET A 1 12.40 -1.99 -6.11
C MET A 1 11.66 -3.14 -5.42
N LYS A 2 12.21 -3.64 -4.35
CA LYS A 2 11.65 -4.78 -3.63
C LYS A 2 11.17 -4.36 -2.26
N PHE A 3 9.94 -4.74 -1.89
CA PHE A 3 9.35 -4.38 -0.60
C PHE A 3 8.96 -5.63 0.16
N ASP A 4 9.47 -5.73 1.40
CA ASP A 4 9.07 -6.78 2.32
C ASP A 4 8.05 -6.20 3.29
N VAL A 5 6.87 -6.78 3.32
CA VAL A 5 5.75 -6.26 4.12
C VAL A 5 5.49 -7.14 5.32
N VAL A 6 5.39 -6.51 6.49
CA VAL A 6 4.80 -7.12 7.68
C VAL A 6 3.43 -6.48 7.81
N PRO A 7 2.35 -7.21 7.51
CA PRO A 7 1.01 -6.60 7.42
C PRO A 7 0.66 -5.75 8.65
N MET A 8 0.15 -4.56 8.39
CA MET A 8 -0.30 -3.59 9.38
C MET A 8 0.82 -2.99 10.23
N ILE A 9 2.07 -3.39 10.01
CA ILE A 9 3.20 -2.94 10.84
C ILE A 9 4.22 -2.15 10.03
N SER A 10 4.78 -2.76 8.98
CA SER A 10 5.90 -2.12 8.28
C SER A 10 6.03 -2.55 6.83
N ILE A 11 6.75 -1.72 6.07
CA ILE A 11 7.13 -1.98 4.69
C ILE A 11 8.61 -1.62 4.60
N ASN A 12 9.49 -2.62 4.52
CA ASN A 12 10.94 -2.43 4.65
C ASN A 12 11.23 -1.67 5.95
N GLU A 13 11.91 -0.51 5.87
CA GLU A 13 12.26 0.30 7.02
C GLU A 13 11.14 1.25 7.45
N ILE A 14 10.08 1.35 6.68
CA ILE A 14 8.98 2.25 6.97
C ILE A 14 8.00 1.58 7.91
N VAL A 15 7.72 2.23 9.05
CA VAL A 15 6.76 1.75 10.04
C VAL A 15 5.55 2.68 9.99
N PHE A 16 4.34 2.11 9.97
CA PHE A 16 3.13 2.94 9.98
C PHE A 16 3.14 3.84 11.21
N GLY A 17 2.76 5.11 11.02
CA GLY A 17 2.84 6.12 12.06
C GLY A 17 4.08 6.99 12.00
N MET A 18 5.05 6.64 11.15
CA MET A 18 6.21 7.51 10.93
C MET A 18 5.79 8.85 10.35
N LYS A 19 6.53 9.88 10.71
CA LYS A 19 6.27 11.23 10.20
C LYS A 19 6.77 11.38 8.77
N ARG A 20 6.17 12.33 8.05
CA ARG A 20 6.51 12.63 6.67
C ARG A 20 8.02 12.83 6.46
N GLU A 21 8.66 13.64 7.31
CA GLU A 21 10.09 13.91 7.14
C GLU A 21 10.94 12.66 7.37
N GLU A 22 10.49 11.74 8.22
CA GLU A 22 11.21 10.49 8.44
C GLU A 22 11.14 9.59 7.20
N ILE A 23 9.98 9.57 6.55
CA ILE A 23 9.80 8.78 5.33
C ILE A 23 10.61 9.37 4.19
N ARG A 24 10.63 10.69 4.06
CA ARG A 24 11.44 11.36 3.04
C ARG A 24 12.94 11.13 3.25
N ALA A 25 13.36 10.97 4.50
CA ALA A 25 14.76 10.64 4.79
C ALA A 25 15.12 9.23 4.28
N ILE A 26 14.15 8.32 4.27
CA ILE A 26 14.36 6.94 3.80
C ILE A 26 14.22 6.85 2.28
N LEU A 27 13.16 7.44 1.71
CA LEU A 27 12.80 7.25 0.30
C LEU A 27 13.34 8.31 -0.64
N GLY A 28 13.74 9.47 -0.12
CA GLY A 28 14.29 10.55 -0.92
C GLY A 28 13.27 11.65 -1.20
N ASN A 29 13.46 12.32 -2.33
CA ASN A 29 12.64 13.48 -2.68
C ASN A 29 11.26 13.05 -3.17
N ALA A 30 10.24 13.81 -2.77
CA ALA A 30 8.86 13.55 -3.15
C ALA A 30 8.27 14.79 -3.81
N THR A 31 7.27 14.54 -4.67
CA THR A 31 6.41 15.59 -5.20
C THR A 31 5.08 15.48 -4.46
N GLU A 32 4.60 16.59 -3.91
CA GLU A 32 3.32 16.58 -3.19
C GLU A 32 2.15 16.77 -4.14
N PHE A 33 1.06 16.05 -3.91
CA PHE A 33 -0.18 16.25 -4.64
C PHE A 33 -1.36 15.89 -3.75
N TYR A 34 -2.57 16.31 -4.15
CA TYR A 34 -3.79 15.96 -3.45
C TYR A 34 -4.54 14.93 -4.29
N LYS A 35 -4.69 13.72 -3.78
CA LYS A 35 -5.33 12.63 -4.52
C LYS A 35 -6.80 12.92 -4.78
N PHE A 36 -7.48 13.52 -3.80
CA PHE A 36 -8.87 13.90 -3.92
C PHE A 36 -9.01 15.39 -3.66
N GLU A 37 -10.02 15.99 -4.27
CA GLU A 37 -10.22 17.44 -4.23
C GLU A 37 -10.39 17.98 -2.82
N ASP A 38 -11.00 17.20 -1.94
CA ASP A 38 -11.28 17.61 -0.57
C ASP A 38 -10.28 17.10 0.46
N ASP A 39 -9.17 16.54 0.01
CA ASP A 39 -8.13 16.09 0.94
C ASP A 39 -7.51 17.26 1.68
N GLU A 40 -7.36 17.11 2.99
CA GLU A 40 -6.74 18.13 3.84
C GLU A 40 -5.21 17.97 3.89
N VAL A 41 -4.71 16.77 3.56
CA VAL A 41 -3.29 16.43 3.68
C VAL A 41 -2.76 15.96 2.35
N ALA A 42 -1.64 16.52 1.91
CA ALA A 42 -1.03 16.14 0.64
C ALA A 42 -0.46 14.72 0.71
N THR A 43 -0.48 14.06 -0.44
CA THR A 43 0.15 12.76 -0.65
C THR A 43 1.56 12.99 -1.20
N ASP A 44 2.51 12.17 -0.79
CA ASP A 44 3.86 12.22 -1.36
C ASP A 44 3.97 11.20 -2.50
N ASP A 45 4.45 11.69 -3.64
CA ASP A 45 4.76 10.86 -4.81
C ASP A 45 6.28 10.72 -4.91
N PHE A 46 6.76 9.50 -4.74
CA PHE A 46 8.19 9.18 -4.85
C PHE A 46 8.56 8.57 -6.21
N GLY A 47 7.59 8.52 -7.12
CA GLY A 47 7.77 7.92 -8.44
C GLY A 47 7.39 6.46 -8.47
N PHE A 48 8.01 5.65 -7.63
CA PHE A 48 7.71 4.20 -7.55
C PHE A 48 6.60 3.87 -6.56
N CYS A 49 6.22 4.82 -5.72
CA CYS A 49 5.12 4.64 -4.78
C CYS A 49 4.53 5.99 -4.36
N HIS A 50 3.32 5.94 -3.82
CA HIS A 50 2.65 7.07 -3.19
C HIS A 50 2.51 6.77 -1.71
N VAL A 51 2.78 7.75 -0.85
CA VAL A 51 2.62 7.61 0.59
C VAL A 51 1.53 8.55 1.07
N PHE A 52 0.54 7.99 1.76
CA PHE A 52 -0.62 8.73 2.29
C PHE A 52 -0.43 8.96 3.78
N TYR A 53 -0.75 10.17 4.22
CA TYR A 53 -0.58 10.58 5.61
C TYR A 53 -1.92 10.96 6.23
N ASP A 54 -2.03 10.76 7.54
CA ASP A 54 -3.21 11.18 8.26
C ASP A 54 -3.12 12.69 8.60
N THR A 55 -4.12 13.22 9.32
CA THR A 55 -4.18 14.65 9.65
C THR A 55 -3.06 15.10 10.57
N LYS A 56 -2.33 14.17 11.17
CA LYS A 56 -1.17 14.46 12.02
C LYS A 56 0.14 14.28 11.25
N ASP A 57 0.05 14.13 9.93
CA ASP A 57 1.20 13.97 9.05
C ASP A 57 1.99 12.70 9.31
N ARG A 58 1.29 11.64 9.71
CA ARG A 58 1.89 10.32 9.96
C ARG A 58 1.43 9.33 8.90
N CYS A 59 2.34 8.46 8.49
CA CYS A 59 2.06 7.48 7.44
C CYS A 59 0.91 6.56 7.81
N GLU A 60 -0.12 6.50 6.97
CA GLU A 60 -1.24 5.60 7.18
C GLU A 60 -1.39 4.55 6.09
N ALA A 61 -0.83 4.77 4.90
CA ALA A 61 -0.91 3.81 3.80
C ALA A 61 0.14 4.10 2.74
N ILE A 62 0.52 3.07 2.00
CA ILE A 62 1.46 3.20 0.88
C ILE A 62 0.89 2.45 -0.31
N GLU A 63 0.85 3.11 -1.47
CA GLU A 63 0.45 2.50 -2.73
C GLU A 63 1.70 2.27 -3.58
N ILE A 64 1.89 1.02 -4.03
CA ILE A 64 3.08 0.61 -4.79
C ILE A 64 2.63 0.14 -6.17
N PHE A 65 3.38 0.54 -7.20
CA PHE A 65 3.03 0.25 -8.59
C PHE A 65 3.80 -0.96 -9.13
N ASN A 66 3.35 -1.47 -10.27
CA ASN A 66 3.81 -2.79 -10.76
C ASN A 66 5.23 -2.83 -11.32
N GLU A 67 5.98 -1.72 -11.29
CA GLU A 67 7.41 -1.73 -11.54
C GLU A 67 8.20 -2.26 -10.35
N SER A 68 7.56 -2.38 -9.19
CA SER A 68 8.19 -2.87 -7.96
C SER A 68 7.59 -4.22 -7.58
N GLU A 69 8.26 -4.93 -6.68
CA GLU A 69 7.80 -6.24 -6.18
C GLU A 69 7.47 -6.16 -4.70
N VAL A 70 6.39 -6.80 -4.29
CA VAL A 70 5.94 -6.81 -2.89
C VAL A 70 5.85 -8.25 -2.40
N TYR A 71 6.49 -8.50 -1.27
CA TYR A 71 6.58 -9.83 -0.65
C TYR A 71 5.97 -9.82 0.75
N ILE A 72 5.32 -10.91 1.10
CA ILE A 72 4.88 -11.19 2.48
C ILE A 72 5.37 -12.60 2.83
N ASN A 73 6.11 -12.72 3.92
CA ASN A 73 6.69 -14.01 4.36
C ASN A 73 7.47 -14.68 3.22
N ASP A 74 8.27 -13.91 2.51
CA ASP A 74 9.11 -14.37 1.40
C ASP A 74 8.32 -14.87 0.17
N LYS A 75 7.02 -14.64 0.14
CA LYS A 75 6.19 -14.98 -1.02
C LYS A 75 5.89 -13.71 -1.82
N LEU A 76 6.13 -13.77 -3.13
CA LEU A 76 5.76 -12.66 -4.02
C LEU A 76 4.24 -12.60 -4.13
N ILE A 77 3.65 -11.48 -3.72
CA ILE A 77 2.21 -11.29 -3.82
C ILE A 77 1.82 -10.25 -4.87
N PHE A 78 2.79 -9.44 -5.34
CA PHE A 78 2.51 -8.36 -6.29
C PHE A 78 3.80 -7.91 -6.96
N PRO A 79 3.84 -7.70 -8.28
CA PRO A 79 2.85 -8.22 -9.22
C PRO A 79 3.10 -9.70 -9.50
N THR A 80 2.04 -10.45 -9.61
CA THR A 80 2.12 -11.87 -9.90
C THR A 80 0.78 -12.31 -10.52
N ASP A 81 0.66 -13.58 -10.87
CA ASP A 81 -0.60 -14.13 -11.34
C ASP A 81 -1.69 -13.92 -10.28
N PHE A 82 -2.88 -13.52 -10.73
CA PHE A 82 -4.00 -13.20 -9.83
C PHE A 82 -4.29 -14.33 -8.85
N ASN A 83 -4.33 -15.57 -9.35
CA ASN A 83 -4.66 -16.72 -8.49
C ASN A 83 -3.52 -17.06 -7.55
N VAL A 84 -2.28 -16.78 -7.91
CA VAL A 84 -1.14 -16.97 -7.02
C VAL A 84 -1.25 -16.03 -5.82
N ALA A 85 -1.59 -14.77 -6.06
CA ALA A 85 -1.77 -13.81 -4.97
C ALA A 85 -2.98 -14.17 -4.10
N LEU A 86 -4.08 -14.57 -4.72
CA LEU A 86 -5.29 -14.97 -3.99
C LEU A 86 -5.00 -16.11 -3.01
N ASP A 87 -4.17 -17.06 -3.42
CA ASP A 87 -3.81 -18.19 -2.57
C ASP A 87 -2.73 -17.87 -1.55
N ALA A 88 -1.92 -16.84 -1.80
CA ALA A 88 -0.78 -16.53 -0.94
C ALA A 88 -1.18 -15.85 0.38
N VAL A 89 -2.29 -15.15 0.40
CA VAL A 89 -2.79 -14.47 1.59
C VAL A 89 -4.15 -15.06 1.94
N GLU A 90 -4.22 -15.71 3.08
CA GLU A 90 -5.40 -16.50 3.47
C GLU A 90 -6.71 -15.72 3.45
N ASP A 91 -6.64 -14.44 3.82
CA ASP A 91 -7.83 -13.61 3.96
C ASP A 91 -8.16 -12.75 2.74
N PHE A 92 -7.52 -13.00 1.61
CA PHE A 92 -7.87 -12.26 0.39
C PHE A 92 -9.24 -12.67 -0.10
N GLU A 93 -10.05 -11.67 -0.40
CA GLU A 93 -11.35 -11.85 -1.05
C GLU A 93 -11.30 -11.14 -2.40
N GLN A 94 -11.91 -11.74 -3.38
CA GLN A 94 -12.00 -11.14 -4.71
C GLN A 94 -13.14 -10.12 -4.71
N ASP A 95 -12.88 -8.92 -5.25
CA ASP A 95 -13.91 -7.93 -5.48
C ASP A 95 -13.92 -7.57 -6.97
N ASP A 96 -14.71 -6.54 -7.34
CA ASP A 96 -14.89 -6.18 -8.75
C ASP A 96 -13.58 -5.77 -9.45
N ASP A 97 -12.66 -5.17 -8.71
CA ASP A 97 -11.45 -4.59 -9.28
C ASP A 97 -10.16 -5.23 -8.75
N GLY A 98 -10.23 -6.35 -8.07
CA GLY A 98 -9.03 -7.00 -7.58
C GLY A 98 -9.23 -7.84 -6.34
N LEU A 99 -8.30 -7.71 -5.41
CA LEU A 99 -8.28 -8.49 -4.18
C LEU A 99 -8.21 -7.57 -2.98
N ILE A 100 -8.88 -7.94 -1.89
CA ILE A 100 -8.82 -7.17 -0.66
C ILE A 100 -8.75 -8.10 0.54
N SER A 101 -7.90 -7.73 1.51
CA SER A 101 -7.84 -8.38 2.81
C SER A 101 -8.07 -7.32 3.88
N TYR A 102 -9.25 -7.36 4.49
CA TYR A 102 -9.56 -6.43 5.59
C TYR A 102 -8.71 -6.73 6.82
N ALA A 103 -8.45 -8.02 7.06
CA ALA A 103 -7.67 -8.44 8.23
C ALA A 103 -6.22 -7.97 8.15
N ASN A 104 -5.66 -7.85 6.94
CA ASN A 104 -4.27 -7.45 6.75
C ASN A 104 -4.13 -6.02 6.24
N SER A 105 -5.24 -5.33 5.98
CA SER A 105 -5.28 -3.97 5.44
C SER A 105 -4.50 -3.85 4.12
N ILE A 106 -4.75 -4.78 3.20
CA ILE A 106 -4.08 -4.81 1.90
C ILE A 106 -5.13 -4.90 0.80
N GLY A 107 -4.98 -4.09 -0.24
CA GLY A 107 -5.83 -4.16 -1.42
C GLY A 107 -4.97 -4.16 -2.68
N ILE A 108 -5.28 -5.06 -3.62
CA ILE A 108 -4.59 -5.11 -4.90
C ILE A 108 -5.58 -4.68 -5.97
N TYR A 109 -5.23 -3.62 -6.70
CA TYR A 109 -6.00 -3.17 -7.85
C TYR A 109 -5.56 -3.95 -9.07
N ALA A 110 -6.47 -4.77 -9.59
CA ALA A 110 -6.17 -5.68 -10.70
C ALA A 110 -7.37 -5.77 -11.64
N PRO A 111 -7.66 -4.70 -12.40
CA PRO A 111 -8.76 -4.73 -13.36
C PRO A 111 -8.48 -5.81 -14.41
N ASP A 112 -9.51 -6.59 -14.73
CA ASP A 112 -9.38 -7.74 -15.65
C ASP A 112 -8.29 -8.74 -15.20
N GLU A 113 -8.06 -8.82 -13.89
CA GLU A 113 -7.06 -9.70 -13.26
C GLU A 113 -5.61 -9.33 -13.60
N GLU A 114 -5.38 -8.12 -14.11
CA GLU A 114 -4.03 -7.62 -14.37
C GLU A 114 -3.62 -6.64 -13.27
N MET A 115 -2.59 -6.98 -12.53
CA MET A 115 -2.17 -6.20 -11.37
C MET A 115 -1.53 -4.87 -11.75
N GLU A 116 -2.09 -3.78 -11.24
CA GLU A 116 -1.59 -2.43 -11.52
C GLU A 116 -0.99 -1.77 -10.29
N SER A 117 -1.62 -1.93 -9.13
CA SER A 117 -1.10 -1.34 -7.90
C SER A 117 -1.55 -2.15 -6.68
N ILE A 118 -0.82 -1.97 -5.58
CA ILE A 118 -1.17 -2.57 -4.30
C ILE A 118 -1.15 -1.45 -3.25
N LEU A 119 -2.20 -1.42 -2.42
CA LEU A 119 -2.31 -0.47 -1.32
C LEU A 119 -2.14 -1.23 -0.02
N ILE A 120 -1.21 -0.77 0.81
CA ILE A 120 -0.88 -1.40 2.08
C ILE A 120 -1.13 -0.36 3.17
N GLY A 121 -2.07 -0.66 4.07
CA GLY A 121 -2.51 0.29 5.07
C GLY A 121 -2.19 -0.13 6.50
N LYS A 122 -2.28 0.84 7.41
CA LYS A 122 -2.16 0.57 8.83
C LYS A 122 -3.35 -0.26 9.29
N LYS A 123 -3.26 -0.81 10.50
CA LYS A 123 -4.37 -1.57 11.09
C LYS A 123 -5.65 -0.74 11.03
N GLY A 124 -6.71 -1.35 10.51
CA GLY A 124 -8.03 -0.72 10.44
C GLY A 124 -8.21 0.26 9.30
N TYR A 125 -7.23 0.39 8.41
CA TYR A 125 -7.32 1.35 7.31
C TYR A 125 -8.58 1.17 6.46
N TYR A 126 -8.99 -0.07 6.22
CA TYR A 126 -10.18 -0.38 5.43
C TYR A 126 -11.46 -0.49 6.24
N ASP A 127 -11.39 -0.31 7.56
CA ASP A 127 -12.56 -0.47 8.44
C ASP A 127 -13.38 0.80 8.58
N ASP A 128 -12.94 1.89 8.02
CA ASP A 128 -13.49 3.22 8.29
C ASP A 128 -14.74 3.58 7.52
N GLU A 129 -15.14 2.76 6.56
CA GLU A 129 -16.34 3.05 5.80
C GLU A 129 -17.62 2.76 6.54
N ASN A 130 -17.54 2.33 7.74
CA ASN A 130 -18.76 2.05 8.53
C ASN A 130 -19.13 3.24 9.41
#